data_a77062ad7e1728aa7f9eff565424fa11
#
_entry.id   a77062ad7e1728aa7f9eff565424fa11
#
_cell.length_a   1.000
_cell.length_b   1.000
_cell.length_c   1.000
_cell.angle_alpha   90.00
_cell.angle_beta   90.00
_cell.angle_gamma   90.00
#
_symmetry.space_group_name_H-M   'P 1'
#
loop_
_entity.id
_entity.type
_entity.pdbx_description
1 polymer ?
#
loop_
_entity_poly.entity_id
_entity_poly.type
_entity_poly.pdbx_seq_one_letter_code
_entity_poly.pdbx_strand_id
1 'polypeptide(L)'
;MLEIRLFRSGDGPAVADVIERCLRELNSRDYPEEIIERMCAHFSAERIVQLADERQMFVAERAGIAGTVSRDGNKVFTMFVHPRAIGQGVGRRLMRHIEALAAAEGYDYMETGASVTGHGFYQRLGYVDVRTSETEFGFNYILRKPLR
;
A
#
# COMPACT_ATOMS: atom_id res chain seq x y z
N MET A 1 -20.05 -2.20 6.85
CA MET A 1 -19.62 -2.95 5.66
C MET A 1 -18.43 -2.24 5.00
N LEU A 2 -17.42 -2.99 4.61
CA LEU A 2 -16.23 -2.43 3.99
C LEU A 2 -16.49 -2.06 2.53
N GLU A 3 -16.20 -0.81 2.18
CA GLU A 3 -16.34 -0.31 0.81
C GLU A 3 -14.98 0.09 0.25
N ILE A 4 -14.66 -0.34 -0.96
CA ILE A 4 -13.47 0.11 -1.69
C ILE A 4 -13.93 1.18 -2.68
N ARG A 5 -13.35 2.36 -2.61
CA ARG A 5 -13.69 3.47 -3.48
C ARG A 5 -12.47 4.29 -3.88
N LEU A 6 -12.61 5.11 -4.91
CA LEU A 6 -11.53 6.03 -5.30
C LEU A 6 -11.26 7.06 -4.19
N PHE A 7 -9.99 7.38 -4.05
CA PHE A 7 -9.53 8.47 -3.18
C PHE A 7 -10.12 9.79 -3.63
N ARG A 8 -10.47 10.63 -2.67
CA ARG A 8 -10.91 12.01 -2.89
C ARG A 8 -9.95 12.94 -2.15
N SER A 9 -9.78 14.19 -2.63
CA SER A 9 -8.82 15.11 -2.03
C SER A 9 -9.01 15.29 -0.52
N GLY A 10 -10.26 15.27 -0.05
CA GLY A 10 -10.57 15.37 1.38
C GLY A 10 -10.10 14.19 2.22
N ASP A 11 -9.72 13.07 1.61
CA ASP A 11 -9.24 11.90 2.32
C ASP A 11 -7.76 12.02 2.76
N GLY A 12 -7.05 13.04 2.26
CA GLY A 12 -5.61 13.18 2.51
C GLY A 12 -5.21 13.05 3.97
N PRO A 13 -5.81 13.83 4.89
CA PRO A 13 -5.47 13.72 6.32
C PRO A 13 -5.72 12.32 6.91
N ALA A 14 -6.84 11.69 6.58
CA ALA A 14 -7.17 10.36 7.11
C ALA A 14 -6.23 9.28 6.57
N VAL A 15 -5.88 9.34 5.28
CA VAL A 15 -4.93 8.40 4.67
C VAL A 15 -3.53 8.60 5.27
N ALA A 16 -3.10 9.85 5.43
CA ALA A 16 -1.81 10.15 6.05
C ALA A 16 -1.75 9.61 7.49
N ASP A 17 -2.84 9.72 8.24
CA ASP A 17 -2.91 9.18 9.61
C ASP A 17 -2.79 7.65 9.61
N VAL A 18 -3.48 6.96 8.70
CA VAL A 18 -3.37 5.50 8.58
C VAL A 18 -1.92 5.09 8.32
N ILE A 19 -1.27 5.76 7.37
CA ILE A 19 0.12 5.46 7.00
C ILE A 19 1.05 5.72 8.18
N GLU A 20 0.91 6.86 8.85
CA GLU A 20 1.76 7.19 9.99
C GLU A 20 1.62 6.17 11.11
N ARG A 21 0.39 5.76 11.42
CA ARG A 21 0.14 4.73 12.44
C ARG A 21 0.78 3.39 12.06
N CYS A 22 0.66 2.98 10.79
CA CYS A 22 1.32 1.77 10.31
C CYS A 22 2.83 1.86 10.50
N LEU A 23 3.43 2.97 10.08
CA LEU A 23 4.87 3.14 10.15
C LEU A 23 5.37 3.13 11.60
N ARG A 24 4.70 3.86 12.48
CA ARG A 24 5.13 3.99 13.88
C ARG A 24 4.82 2.76 14.74
N GLU A 25 3.74 2.06 14.46
CA GLU A 25 3.31 0.91 15.28
C GLU A 25 3.80 -0.43 14.75
N LEU A 26 4.01 -0.56 13.44
CA LEU A 26 4.38 -1.84 12.81
C LEU A 26 5.76 -1.80 12.18
N ASN A 27 5.99 -0.90 11.22
CA ASN A 27 7.28 -0.83 10.52
C ASN A 27 8.42 -0.46 11.45
N SER A 28 8.14 0.26 12.54
CA SER A 28 9.15 0.64 13.54
C SER A 28 9.83 -0.57 14.17
N ARG A 29 9.25 -1.74 14.09
CA ARG A 29 9.86 -2.99 14.58
C ARG A 29 10.99 -3.47 13.69
N ASP A 30 10.99 -3.05 12.42
CA ASP A 30 11.92 -3.52 11.39
C ASP A 30 12.85 -2.44 10.86
N TYR A 31 12.62 -1.17 11.23
CA TYR A 31 13.36 -0.02 10.71
C TYR A 31 13.79 0.90 11.84
N PRO A 32 14.96 1.55 11.74
CA PRO A 32 15.39 2.54 12.75
C PRO A 32 14.47 3.76 12.73
N GLU A 33 14.39 4.43 13.88
CA GLU A 33 13.53 5.59 14.07
C GLU A 33 13.75 6.68 13.02
N GLU A 34 15.00 6.94 12.65
CA GLU A 34 15.36 7.92 11.64
C GLU A 34 14.68 7.64 10.29
N ILE A 35 14.64 6.37 9.88
CA ILE A 35 13.99 5.97 8.63
C ILE A 35 12.47 6.14 8.74
N ILE A 36 11.89 5.76 9.89
CA ILE A 36 10.45 5.93 10.13
C ILE A 36 10.06 7.41 10.04
N GLU A 37 10.86 8.31 10.64
CA GLU A 37 10.57 9.74 10.57
C GLU A 37 10.62 10.26 9.12
N ARG A 38 11.56 9.80 8.33
CA ARG A 38 11.66 10.18 6.92
C ARG A 38 10.48 9.65 6.09
N MET A 39 10.06 8.43 6.37
CA MET A 39 8.88 7.85 5.71
C MET A 39 7.63 8.64 6.06
N CYS A 40 7.42 8.99 7.32
CA CYS A 40 6.26 9.77 7.75
C CYS A 40 6.24 11.15 7.07
N ALA A 41 7.39 11.79 6.95
CA ALA A 41 7.48 13.08 6.27
C ALA A 41 7.17 12.95 4.77
N HIS A 42 7.56 11.83 4.16
CA HIS A 42 7.31 11.56 2.74
C HIS A 42 5.80 11.39 2.46
N PHE A 43 5.03 10.90 3.42
CA PHE A 43 3.60 10.64 3.27
C PHE A 43 2.73 11.65 4.05
N SER A 44 3.07 12.94 3.96
CA SER A 44 2.21 13.99 4.51
C SER A 44 0.86 14.01 3.77
N ALA A 45 -0.17 14.63 4.39
CA ALA A 45 -1.49 14.74 3.77
C ALA A 45 -1.41 15.41 2.40
N GLU A 46 -0.58 16.48 2.27
CA GLU A 46 -0.39 17.18 0.99
C GLU A 46 0.25 16.29 -0.06
N ARG A 47 1.28 15.52 0.35
CA ARG A 47 1.96 14.60 -0.56
C ARG A 47 1.04 13.48 -1.03
N ILE A 48 0.16 12.99 -0.15
CA ILE A 48 -0.83 11.97 -0.50
C ILE A 48 -1.75 12.47 -1.62
N VAL A 49 -2.23 13.70 -1.52
CA VAL A 49 -3.08 14.29 -2.56
C VAL A 49 -2.32 14.37 -3.89
N GLN A 50 -1.05 14.76 -3.87
CA GLN A 50 -0.21 14.79 -5.07
C GLN A 50 -0.04 13.40 -5.68
N LEU A 51 0.22 12.39 -4.83
CA LEU A 51 0.38 11.02 -5.30
C LEU A 51 -0.91 10.47 -5.92
N ALA A 52 -2.06 10.88 -5.39
CA ALA A 52 -3.36 10.48 -5.94
C ALA A 52 -3.61 11.07 -7.33
N ASP A 53 -2.97 12.19 -7.68
CA ASP A 53 -3.03 12.75 -9.02
C ASP A 53 -2.11 12.00 -9.99
N GLU A 54 -1.03 11.42 -9.50
CA GLU A 54 -0.03 10.72 -10.31
C GLU A 54 -0.39 9.25 -10.52
N ARG A 55 -1.16 8.66 -9.61
CA ARG A 55 -1.49 7.24 -9.57
C ARG A 55 -2.97 7.05 -9.30
N GLN A 56 -3.49 5.88 -9.64
CA GLN A 56 -4.87 5.55 -9.29
C GLN A 56 -4.89 5.05 -7.84
N MET A 57 -5.48 5.85 -6.96
CA MET A 57 -5.49 5.56 -5.52
C MET A 57 -6.90 5.20 -5.04
N PHE A 58 -6.98 4.17 -4.22
CA PHE A 58 -8.23 3.69 -3.61
C PHE A 58 -8.12 3.71 -2.10
N VAL A 59 -9.26 3.83 -1.44
CA VAL A 59 -9.36 3.70 0.01
C VAL A 59 -10.39 2.62 0.34
N ALA A 60 -10.16 1.96 1.48
CA ALA A 60 -11.13 1.05 2.07
C ALA A 60 -11.78 1.79 3.24
N GLU A 61 -13.10 1.92 3.21
CA GLU A 61 -13.84 2.67 4.20
C GLU A 61 -14.86 1.81 4.94
N ARG A 62 -14.83 1.91 6.27
CA ARG A 62 -15.80 1.28 7.15
C ARG A 62 -15.73 2.03 8.47
N ALA A 63 -16.71 2.94 8.71
CA ALA A 63 -16.66 3.84 9.87
C ALA A 63 -15.32 4.60 9.92
N GLY A 64 -14.89 5.13 8.76
CA GLY A 64 -13.61 5.80 8.59
C GLY A 64 -12.69 5.03 7.65
N ILE A 65 -11.54 5.61 7.31
CA ILE A 65 -10.59 4.98 6.40
C ILE A 65 -9.84 3.87 7.12
N ALA A 66 -9.97 2.64 6.62
CA ALA A 66 -9.32 1.45 7.17
C ALA A 66 -8.05 1.06 6.43
N GLY A 67 -7.85 1.55 5.21
CA GLY A 67 -6.67 1.23 4.43
C GLY A 67 -6.65 1.98 3.11
N THR A 68 -5.53 1.87 2.41
CA THR A 68 -5.33 2.50 1.11
C THR A 68 -4.41 1.66 0.24
N VAL A 69 -4.53 1.80 -1.07
CA VAL A 69 -3.61 1.24 -2.05
C VAL A 69 -3.64 2.12 -3.29
N SER A 70 -2.53 2.21 -4.00
CA SER A 70 -2.50 2.86 -5.30
C SER A 70 -1.78 1.99 -6.31
N ARG A 71 -2.02 2.26 -7.58
CA ARG A 71 -1.34 1.58 -8.67
C ARG A 71 -0.98 2.56 -9.79
N ASP A 72 0.06 2.20 -10.52
CA ASP A 72 0.41 2.82 -11.79
C ASP A 72 0.55 1.65 -12.77
N GLY A 73 -0.46 1.47 -13.64
CA GLY A 73 -0.53 0.29 -14.49
C GLY A 73 -0.57 -0.99 -13.67
N ASN A 74 0.46 -1.82 -13.82
CA ASN A 74 0.58 -3.09 -13.08
C ASN A 74 1.52 -3.01 -11.87
N LYS A 75 1.83 -1.80 -11.41
CA LYS A 75 2.69 -1.62 -10.24
C LYS A 75 1.88 -1.13 -9.05
N VAL A 76 2.13 -1.75 -7.90
CA VAL A 76 1.48 -1.42 -6.62
C VAL A 76 2.32 -0.39 -5.86
N PHE A 77 1.65 0.59 -5.30
CA PHE A 77 2.26 1.59 -4.44
C PHE A 77 1.37 1.87 -3.23
N THR A 78 1.97 2.38 -2.17
CA THR A 78 1.27 2.98 -1.02
C THR A 78 0.16 2.06 -0.47
N MET A 79 0.53 0.80 -0.21
CA MET A 79 -0.39 -0.19 0.37
C MET A 79 -0.23 -0.17 1.89
N PHE A 80 -1.26 0.31 2.60
CA PHE A 80 -1.27 0.39 4.05
C PHE A 80 -2.65 0.05 4.60
N VAL A 81 -2.68 -0.65 5.73
CA VAL A 81 -3.92 -0.98 6.44
C VAL A 81 -3.79 -0.43 7.87
N HIS A 82 -4.84 0.20 8.35
CA HIS A 82 -4.87 0.73 9.73
C HIS A 82 -4.52 -0.41 10.70
N PRO A 83 -3.62 -0.20 11.68
CA PRO A 83 -3.22 -1.28 12.59
C PRO A 83 -4.37 -2.00 13.27
N ARG A 84 -5.46 -1.30 13.58
CA ARG A 84 -6.65 -1.90 14.21
C ARG A 84 -7.49 -2.73 13.25
N ALA A 85 -7.27 -2.60 11.96
CA ALA A 85 -8.03 -3.33 10.93
C ALA A 85 -7.26 -4.52 10.36
N ILE A 86 -6.04 -4.76 10.82
CA ILE A 86 -5.22 -5.88 10.35
C ILE A 86 -5.88 -7.20 10.74
N GLY A 87 -5.82 -8.18 9.84
CA GLY A 87 -6.44 -9.49 10.06
C GLY A 87 -7.93 -9.53 9.71
N GLN A 88 -8.49 -8.44 9.21
CA GLN A 88 -9.91 -8.35 8.85
C GLN A 88 -10.16 -8.41 7.33
N GLY A 89 -9.14 -8.70 6.55
CA GLY A 89 -9.27 -8.84 5.10
C GLY A 89 -9.23 -7.54 4.31
N VAL A 90 -8.95 -6.40 4.94
CA VAL A 90 -8.91 -5.09 4.28
C VAL A 90 -7.85 -5.07 3.18
N GLY A 91 -6.62 -5.46 3.51
CA GLY A 91 -5.51 -5.46 2.55
C GLY A 91 -5.77 -6.39 1.37
N ARG A 92 -6.31 -7.58 1.64
CA ARG A 92 -6.66 -8.53 0.60
C ARG A 92 -7.69 -7.96 -0.37
N ARG A 93 -8.72 -7.31 0.14
CA ARG A 93 -9.76 -6.71 -0.71
C ARG A 93 -9.23 -5.57 -1.54
N LEU A 94 -8.37 -4.72 -0.96
CA LEU A 94 -7.72 -3.65 -1.70
C LEU A 94 -6.87 -4.22 -2.84
N MET A 95 -6.06 -5.22 -2.56
CA MET A 95 -5.19 -5.83 -3.56
C MET A 95 -6.01 -6.51 -4.66
N ARG A 96 -7.05 -7.26 -4.32
CA ARG A 96 -7.92 -7.89 -5.32
C ARG A 96 -8.58 -6.87 -6.23
N HIS A 97 -8.95 -5.72 -5.68
CA HIS A 97 -9.57 -4.65 -6.45
C HIS A 97 -8.63 -4.13 -7.55
N ILE A 98 -7.39 -3.80 -7.20
CA ILE A 98 -6.44 -3.30 -8.19
C ILE A 98 -5.93 -4.40 -9.13
N GLU A 99 -5.84 -5.64 -8.68
CA GLU A 99 -5.49 -6.78 -9.53
C GLU A 99 -6.54 -6.98 -10.62
N ALA A 100 -7.82 -6.88 -10.27
CA ALA A 100 -8.90 -7.01 -11.23
C ALA A 100 -8.85 -5.91 -12.29
N LEU A 101 -8.55 -4.67 -11.88
CA LEU A 101 -8.41 -3.55 -12.82
C LEU A 101 -7.23 -3.76 -13.76
N ALA A 102 -6.08 -4.17 -13.24
CA ALA A 102 -4.90 -4.41 -14.06
C ALA A 102 -5.15 -5.57 -15.05
N ALA A 103 -5.80 -6.64 -14.60
CA ALA A 103 -6.15 -7.76 -15.48
C ALA A 103 -7.09 -7.33 -16.59
N ALA A 104 -8.09 -6.50 -16.28
CA ALA A 104 -9.04 -5.98 -17.27
C ALA A 104 -8.36 -5.09 -18.30
N GLU A 105 -7.25 -4.45 -17.93
CA GLU A 105 -6.45 -3.63 -18.85
C GLU A 105 -5.46 -4.44 -19.68
N GLY A 106 -5.39 -5.75 -19.46
CA GLY A 106 -4.56 -6.65 -20.27
C GLY A 106 -3.20 -6.97 -19.69
N TYR A 107 -2.88 -6.56 -18.47
CA TYR A 107 -1.61 -6.89 -17.84
C TYR A 107 -1.57 -8.37 -17.44
N ASP A 108 -0.40 -8.99 -17.62
CA ASP A 108 -0.22 -10.41 -17.32
C ASP A 108 0.19 -10.67 -15.88
N TYR A 109 0.75 -9.67 -15.21
CA TYR A 109 1.20 -9.79 -13.83
C TYR A 109 1.10 -8.45 -13.11
N MET A 110 1.09 -8.53 -11.78
CA MET A 110 1.17 -7.38 -10.89
C MET A 110 2.52 -7.40 -10.18
N GLU A 111 3.14 -6.24 -10.03
CA GLU A 111 4.43 -6.11 -9.35
C GLU A 111 4.32 -5.18 -8.16
N THR A 112 4.99 -5.53 -7.07
CA THR A 112 5.05 -4.68 -5.88
C THR A 112 6.48 -4.60 -5.35
N GLY A 113 6.82 -3.45 -4.73
CA GLY A 113 8.00 -3.33 -3.90
C GLY A 113 7.58 -3.42 -2.43
N ALA A 114 7.96 -4.49 -1.77
CA ALA A 114 7.53 -4.74 -0.39
C ALA A 114 8.61 -4.31 0.60
N SER A 115 8.18 -3.63 1.66
CA SER A 115 9.03 -3.41 2.83
C SER A 115 9.32 -4.73 3.52
N VAL A 116 10.31 -4.75 4.42
CA VAL A 116 10.56 -5.91 5.27
C VAL A 116 9.30 -6.26 6.06
N THR A 117 8.60 -5.27 6.58
CA THR A 117 7.36 -5.45 7.35
C THR A 117 6.24 -6.07 6.51
N GLY A 118 6.09 -5.64 5.25
CA GLY A 118 4.99 -6.07 4.38
C GLY A 118 5.27 -7.33 3.56
N HIS A 119 6.48 -7.83 3.55
CA HIS A 119 6.91 -8.92 2.69
C HIS A 119 6.00 -10.16 2.78
N GLY A 120 5.74 -10.63 4.00
CA GLY A 120 4.91 -11.82 4.21
C GLY A 120 3.46 -11.65 3.78
N PHE A 121 2.93 -10.43 3.89
CA PHE A 121 1.58 -10.13 3.43
C PHE A 121 1.42 -10.43 1.93
N TYR A 122 2.36 -9.96 1.13
CA TYR A 122 2.31 -10.20 -0.32
C TYR A 122 2.52 -11.67 -0.67
N GLN A 123 3.42 -12.35 0.03
CA GLN A 123 3.63 -13.77 -0.20
C GLN A 123 2.36 -14.59 0.04
N ARG A 124 1.59 -14.25 1.08
CA ARG A 124 0.33 -14.90 1.38
C ARG A 124 -0.74 -14.66 0.31
N LEU A 125 -0.62 -13.58 -0.46
CA LEU A 125 -1.53 -13.27 -1.56
C LEU A 125 -1.11 -13.92 -2.89
N GLY A 126 -0.02 -14.67 -2.89
CA GLY A 126 0.45 -15.36 -4.09
C GLY A 126 1.56 -14.64 -4.85
N TYR A 127 2.09 -13.55 -4.30
CA TYR A 127 3.24 -12.86 -4.88
C TYR A 127 4.51 -13.65 -4.61
N VAL A 128 5.39 -13.72 -5.61
CA VAL A 128 6.64 -14.46 -5.56
C VAL A 128 7.82 -13.50 -5.69
N ASP A 129 8.83 -13.69 -4.85
CA ASP A 129 10.04 -12.86 -4.87
C ASP A 129 10.76 -12.99 -6.21
N VAL A 130 11.09 -11.85 -6.82
CA VAL A 130 11.83 -11.80 -8.09
C VAL A 130 13.25 -11.33 -7.86
N ARG A 131 13.42 -10.29 -7.03
CA ARG A 131 14.73 -9.72 -6.71
C ARG A 131 14.60 -8.79 -5.50
N THR A 132 15.72 -8.24 -5.09
CA THR A 132 15.75 -7.20 -4.06
C THR A 132 16.17 -5.86 -4.70
N SER A 133 15.92 -4.78 -3.99
CA SER A 133 16.24 -3.44 -4.46
C SER A 133 16.60 -2.54 -3.27
N GLU A 134 17.41 -1.52 -3.54
CA GLU A 134 17.71 -0.48 -2.55
C GLU A 134 16.87 0.75 -2.86
N THR A 135 16.30 1.36 -1.83
CA THR A 135 15.54 2.59 -1.94
C THR A 135 16.11 3.62 -0.98
N GLU A 136 15.61 4.86 -1.06
CA GLU A 136 16.00 5.90 -0.11
C GLU A 136 15.61 5.55 1.35
N PHE A 137 14.69 4.59 1.53
CA PHE A 137 14.27 4.12 2.84
C PHE A 137 14.91 2.77 3.19
N GLY A 138 15.89 2.32 2.40
CA GLY A 138 16.60 1.08 2.62
C GLY A 138 16.20 0.00 1.65
N PHE A 139 16.47 -1.24 2.04
CA PHE A 139 16.27 -2.43 1.25
C PHE A 139 14.78 -2.79 1.13
N ASN A 140 14.37 -3.25 -0.04
CA ASN A 140 13.04 -3.85 -0.21
C ASN A 140 13.08 -5.07 -1.12
N TYR A 141 11.97 -5.82 -1.13
CA TYR A 141 11.77 -6.98 -1.99
C TYR A 141 10.90 -6.60 -3.16
N ILE A 142 11.24 -7.09 -4.36
CA ILE A 142 10.37 -6.95 -5.53
C ILE A 142 9.69 -8.29 -5.76
N LEU A 143 8.36 -8.29 -5.80
CA LEU A 143 7.55 -9.50 -5.97
C LEU A 143 6.59 -9.31 -7.13
N ARG A 144 6.21 -10.44 -7.74
CA ARG A 144 5.23 -10.46 -8.83
C ARG A 144 4.19 -11.54 -8.60
N LYS A 145 2.99 -11.29 -9.11
CA LYS A 145 1.88 -12.25 -9.10
C LYS A 145 1.28 -12.31 -10.49
N PRO A 146 1.13 -13.52 -11.08
CA PRO A 146 0.44 -13.67 -12.36
C PRO A 146 -1.04 -13.27 -12.20
N LEU A 147 -1.57 -12.59 -13.21
CA LEU A 147 -2.98 -12.20 -13.27
C LEU A 147 -3.81 -13.14 -14.17
N ARG A 148 -3.15 -14.10 -14.81
CA ARG A 148 -3.76 -15.07 -15.73
C ARG A 148 -3.29 -16.48 -15.47
#